data_788efc2d20afad0ad909ed7d536010a8
#
_entry.id   788efc2d20afad0ad909ed7d536010a8
#
_cell.length_a   1.000
_cell.length_b   1.000
_cell.length_c   1.000
_cell.angle_alpha   90.00
_cell.angle_beta   90.00
_cell.angle_gamma   90.00
#
_symmetry.space_group_name_H-M   'P 1'
#
loop_
_entity.id
_entity.type
_entity.pdbx_description
1 polymer ?
#
loop_
_entity_poly.entity_id
_entity_poly.type
_entity_poly.pdbx_seq_one_letter_code
_entity_poly.pdbx_strand_id
1 'polypeptide(L)'
;MPSDVGFPGNEAGTRCWRVRRADDGGVVAGVEPLGWDPAAVAADEVVIRVEAAGFNYKDALAATGHPGVMRVSPLVPGIDAAGRVVGGGGLASGTAVVVTGNGLGETRDGGFAGFVRVPAAAVIPRPATLSTEAAMACGTAGLTALIACDRLAMLVDGRHARPDEEWLVTGASGGVGMMAVAVLAAAGHRVVACSRKVSAVVTVTSLGAAAVVRPDEIIDPTPKSLVKGRWAGVVDTVGGPLLADVLRAVRPGGAVAAIGMAGGADLLTSVHPFILRGVTLAGIDAAAIPTQAERAALWDRLADLWPRVAAAFPVTRLALDDVGGWAQRMLAGETMGRGIVIPE
;
A
#
# COMPACT_ATOMS: atom_id res chain seq x y z
N MET A 1 17.45 37.45 5.20
CA MET A 1 16.03 37.61 4.87
C MET A 1 15.70 36.54 3.87
N PRO A 2 14.99 35.43 4.20
CA PRO A 2 14.51 34.53 3.18
C PRO A 2 13.43 35.26 2.40
N SER A 3 13.58 35.28 1.08
CA SER A 3 12.66 35.79 0.11
C SER A 3 11.25 35.24 0.34
N ASP A 4 10.29 36.13 0.22
CA ASP A 4 8.85 35.93 0.23
C ASP A 4 8.46 34.75 -0.67
N VAL A 5 8.49 33.54 -0.13
CA VAL A 5 7.90 32.37 -0.77
C VAL A 5 6.41 32.54 -0.53
N GLY A 6 5.72 33.13 -1.50
CA GLY A 6 4.28 33.28 -1.48
C GLY A 6 3.63 31.91 -1.36
N PHE A 7 3.39 31.49 -0.12
CA PHE A 7 2.52 30.34 0.11
C PHE A 7 1.16 30.70 -0.49
N PRO A 8 0.50 29.79 -1.19
CA PRO A 8 -0.83 30.05 -1.71
C PRO A 8 -1.74 30.32 -0.50
N GLY A 9 -1.89 31.60 -0.19
CA GLY A 9 -2.92 32.05 0.77
C GLY A 9 -4.25 31.66 0.16
N ASN A 10 -5.12 31.11 0.96
CA ASN A 10 -6.52 30.77 0.71
C ASN A 10 -6.93 30.99 -0.78
N GLU A 11 -6.28 30.24 -1.71
CA GLU A 11 -6.68 30.26 -3.11
C GLU A 11 -8.12 29.79 -3.10
N ALA A 12 -9.02 30.71 -3.40
CA ALA A 12 -10.44 30.43 -3.46
C ALA A 12 -10.65 29.26 -4.42
N GLY A 13 -10.89 28.04 -3.89
CA GLY A 13 -11.08 26.85 -4.69
C GLY A 13 -10.28 25.62 -4.29
N THR A 14 -9.26 25.71 -3.43
CA THR A 14 -8.55 24.49 -2.98
C THR A 14 -9.45 23.66 -2.09
N ARG A 15 -9.67 22.40 -2.48
CA ARG A 15 -10.57 21.47 -1.82
C ARG A 15 -9.81 20.31 -1.20
N CYS A 16 -10.47 19.63 -0.25
CA CYS A 16 -10.07 18.35 0.28
C CYS A 16 -11.28 17.44 0.48
N TRP A 17 -11.04 16.15 0.56
CA TRP A 17 -12.04 15.23 1.09
C TRP A 17 -11.75 15.00 2.56
N ARG A 18 -12.69 15.40 3.45
CA ARG A 18 -12.50 15.39 4.91
C ARG A 18 -13.50 14.48 5.59
N VAL A 19 -13.04 13.82 6.65
CA VAL A 19 -13.85 12.96 7.52
C VAL A 19 -13.83 13.51 8.95
N ARG A 20 -14.98 13.45 9.63
CA ARG A 20 -15.17 13.87 11.04
C ARG A 20 -15.98 12.85 11.80
N ARG A 21 -15.66 12.68 13.08
CA ARG A 21 -16.58 12.05 14.02
C ARG A 21 -17.61 13.10 14.47
N ALA A 22 -18.89 12.75 14.37
CA ALA A 22 -19.97 13.56 14.88
C ALA A 22 -20.17 13.31 16.39
N ASP A 23 -20.83 14.22 17.06
CA ASP A 23 -21.09 14.14 18.52
C ASP A 23 -21.97 12.94 18.89
N ASP A 24 -22.80 12.46 17.98
CA ASP A 24 -23.63 11.26 18.13
C ASP A 24 -22.87 9.93 17.88
N GLY A 25 -21.56 10.01 17.63
CA GLY A 25 -20.71 8.87 17.29
C GLY A 25 -20.77 8.44 15.83
N GLY A 26 -21.55 9.14 15.00
CA GLY A 26 -21.57 8.95 13.55
C GLY A 26 -20.31 9.47 12.87
N VAL A 27 -20.25 9.31 11.55
CA VAL A 27 -19.17 9.82 10.70
C VAL A 27 -19.75 10.69 9.61
N VAL A 28 -19.23 11.91 9.48
CA VAL A 28 -19.56 12.85 8.41
C VAL A 28 -18.33 12.99 7.53
N ALA A 29 -18.49 12.81 6.24
CA ALA A 29 -17.39 12.89 5.30
C ALA A 29 -17.84 13.47 3.95
N GLY A 30 -16.96 14.20 3.30
CA GLY A 30 -17.24 14.79 2.00
C GLY A 30 -16.18 15.79 1.56
N VAL A 31 -16.41 16.36 0.38
CA VAL A 31 -15.56 17.40 -0.18
C VAL A 31 -15.91 18.74 0.45
N GLU A 32 -14.87 19.48 0.86
CA GLU A 32 -14.99 20.82 1.44
C GLU A 32 -13.76 21.67 1.10
N PRO A 33 -13.81 23.01 1.32
CA PRO A 33 -12.62 23.85 1.26
C PRO A 33 -11.53 23.35 2.21
N LEU A 34 -10.27 23.36 1.78
CA LEU A 34 -9.15 22.85 2.58
C LEU A 34 -8.92 23.65 3.86
N GLY A 35 -9.19 24.95 3.86
CA GLY A 35 -9.03 25.81 5.05
C GLY A 35 -7.56 25.89 5.48
N TRP A 36 -6.71 26.40 4.64
CA TRP A 36 -5.28 26.47 4.87
C TRP A 36 -4.86 27.75 5.58
N ASP A 37 -4.00 27.63 6.61
CA ASP A 37 -3.30 28.76 7.23
C ASP A 37 -1.77 28.67 6.92
N PRO A 38 -1.24 29.54 6.04
CA PRO A 38 0.17 29.56 5.74
C PRO A 38 1.07 29.85 6.95
N ALA A 39 0.57 30.59 7.94
CA ALA A 39 1.35 30.92 9.14
C ALA A 39 1.51 29.74 10.09
N ALA A 40 0.73 28.69 9.91
CA ALA A 40 0.79 27.46 10.72
C ALA A 40 1.82 26.43 10.23
N VAL A 41 2.68 26.77 9.26
CA VAL A 41 3.73 25.88 8.77
C VAL A 41 4.93 25.95 9.70
N ALA A 42 5.32 24.81 10.30
CA ALA A 42 6.49 24.75 11.15
C ALA A 42 7.79 24.86 10.32
N ALA A 43 8.90 25.28 10.95
CA ALA A 43 10.15 25.54 10.26
C ALA A 43 10.76 24.29 9.59
N ASP A 44 10.46 23.11 10.13
CA ASP A 44 10.87 21.80 9.63
C ASP A 44 9.86 21.13 8.71
N GLU A 45 8.75 21.80 8.40
CA GLU A 45 7.72 21.29 7.49
C GLU A 45 7.90 21.79 6.05
N VAL A 46 7.45 20.97 5.12
CA VAL A 46 7.37 21.26 3.69
C VAL A 46 5.91 21.30 3.26
N VAL A 47 5.58 22.28 2.46
CA VAL A 47 4.30 22.38 1.76
C VAL A 47 4.46 21.79 0.39
N ILE A 48 3.57 20.86 0.04
CA ILE A 48 3.54 20.20 -1.26
C ILE A 48 2.18 20.50 -1.91
N ARG A 49 2.19 21.01 -3.15
CA ARG A 49 1.01 20.98 -4.01
C ARG A 49 0.85 19.54 -4.50
N VAL A 50 -0.26 18.90 -4.13
CA VAL A 50 -0.53 17.50 -4.49
C VAL A 50 -1.03 17.45 -5.94
N GLU A 51 -0.33 16.71 -6.77
CA GLU A 51 -0.73 16.44 -8.16
C GLU A 51 -1.49 15.10 -8.25
N ALA A 52 -1.15 14.14 -7.38
CA ALA A 52 -1.83 12.86 -7.25
C ALA A 52 -1.62 12.28 -5.85
N ALA A 53 -2.59 11.49 -5.37
CA ALA A 53 -2.52 10.75 -4.11
C ALA A 53 -2.92 9.28 -4.34
N GLY A 54 -2.12 8.34 -3.84
CA GLY A 54 -2.41 6.92 -3.93
C GLY A 54 -3.51 6.50 -2.96
N PHE A 55 -4.47 5.69 -3.41
CA PHE A 55 -5.54 5.18 -2.56
C PHE A 55 -5.18 3.80 -2.02
N ASN A 56 -5.06 3.64 -0.71
CA ASN A 56 -4.74 2.41 -0.01
C ASN A 56 -5.93 1.88 0.81
N TYR A 57 -5.88 0.63 1.23
CA TYR A 57 -6.90 0.04 2.12
C TYR A 57 -7.02 0.82 3.45
N LYS A 58 -5.88 1.33 3.96
CA LYS A 58 -5.83 2.17 5.14
C LYS A 58 -6.61 3.49 4.94
N ASP A 59 -6.55 4.07 3.74
CA ASP A 59 -7.33 5.28 3.41
C ASP A 59 -8.83 5.00 3.38
N ALA A 60 -9.24 3.82 2.90
CA ALA A 60 -10.64 3.41 2.95
C ALA A 60 -11.13 3.27 4.40
N LEU A 61 -10.33 2.72 5.29
CA LEU A 61 -10.63 2.67 6.72
C LEU A 61 -10.71 4.07 7.34
N ALA A 62 -9.76 4.96 7.04
CA ALA A 62 -9.79 6.34 7.50
C ALA A 62 -11.04 7.07 6.99
N ALA A 63 -11.35 6.94 5.71
CA ALA A 63 -12.50 7.55 5.05
C ALA A 63 -13.85 7.12 5.65
N THR A 64 -13.92 5.94 6.24
CA THR A 64 -15.09 5.44 6.96
C THR A 64 -15.04 5.68 8.47
N GLY A 65 -14.07 6.47 8.95
CA GLY A 65 -13.95 6.85 10.36
C GLY A 65 -13.44 5.75 11.29
N HIS A 66 -12.82 4.68 10.75
CA HIS A 66 -12.36 3.55 11.55
C HIS A 66 -11.35 4.00 12.63
N PRO A 67 -11.63 3.75 13.93
CA PRO A 67 -10.85 4.30 15.04
C PRO A 67 -9.41 3.83 15.11
N GLY A 68 -9.11 2.67 14.53
CA GLY A 68 -7.74 2.11 14.46
C GLY A 68 -6.83 2.86 13.47
N VAL A 69 -7.40 3.67 12.56
CA VAL A 69 -6.66 4.43 11.54
C VAL A 69 -6.86 5.92 11.71
N MET A 70 -8.11 6.39 11.77
CA MET A 70 -8.43 7.80 12.02
C MET A 70 -8.10 8.17 13.47
N ARG A 71 -6.85 8.58 13.73
CA ARG A 71 -6.36 8.90 15.08
C ARG A 71 -6.74 10.28 15.55
N VAL A 72 -7.03 11.20 14.64
CA VAL A 72 -7.48 12.57 14.88
C VAL A 72 -8.78 12.83 14.14
N SER A 73 -9.57 13.81 14.64
CA SER A 73 -10.81 14.26 13.99
C SER A 73 -10.91 15.78 14.15
N PRO A 74 -11.14 16.54 13.07
CA PRO A 74 -11.28 16.12 11.67
C PRO A 74 -9.98 15.61 11.05
N LEU A 75 -10.06 14.88 9.91
CA LEU A 75 -8.92 14.33 9.20
C LEU A 75 -9.17 14.34 7.68
N VAL A 76 -8.15 14.68 6.91
CA VAL A 76 -8.07 14.40 5.47
C VAL A 76 -7.31 13.07 5.29
N PRO A 77 -7.90 12.01 4.72
CA PRO A 77 -7.19 10.77 4.40
C PRO A 77 -6.15 10.94 3.27
N GLY A 78 -5.46 9.85 2.96
CA GLY A 78 -4.43 9.81 1.91
C GLY A 78 -3.04 9.66 2.49
N ILE A 79 -2.61 8.40 2.71
CA ILE A 79 -1.27 8.10 3.27
C ILE A 79 -0.14 8.24 2.25
N ASP A 80 -0.47 8.41 0.97
CA ASP A 80 0.45 8.60 -0.15
C ASP A 80 0.14 9.91 -0.86
N ALA A 81 1.15 10.71 -1.15
CA ALA A 81 1.05 11.92 -1.95
C ALA A 81 2.27 12.10 -2.87
N ALA A 82 2.04 12.60 -4.07
CA ALA A 82 3.08 13.05 -4.98
C ALA A 82 2.71 14.40 -5.57
N GLY A 83 3.71 15.24 -5.78
CA GLY A 83 3.49 16.58 -6.31
C GLY A 83 4.75 17.41 -6.31
N ARG A 84 4.58 18.72 -6.10
CA ARG A 84 5.70 19.67 -6.12
C ARG A 84 5.78 20.46 -4.83
N VAL A 85 7.00 20.67 -4.37
CA VAL A 85 7.29 21.56 -3.25
C VAL A 85 6.82 22.97 -3.60
N VAL A 86 6.06 23.57 -2.70
CA VAL A 86 5.73 25.01 -2.74
C VAL A 86 6.77 25.78 -1.96
N GLY A 87 7.14 25.29 -0.76
CA GLY A 87 8.16 25.88 0.08
C GLY A 87 8.32 25.14 1.42
N GLY A 88 9.28 25.56 2.20
CA GLY A 88 9.60 25.01 3.53
C GLY A 88 10.71 23.96 3.52
N GLY A 89 11.19 23.58 4.71
CA GLY A 89 12.14 22.49 4.94
C GLY A 89 13.46 22.57 4.16
N GLY A 90 13.85 23.73 3.65
CA GLY A 90 15.09 23.90 2.88
C GLY A 90 15.05 23.31 1.46
N LEU A 91 13.90 22.85 0.97
CA LEU A 91 13.73 22.31 -0.38
C LEU A 91 13.36 23.43 -1.37
N ALA A 92 13.91 23.35 -2.58
CA ALA A 92 13.61 24.30 -3.64
C ALA A 92 12.14 24.15 -4.13
N SER A 93 11.46 25.28 -4.30
CA SER A 93 10.12 25.32 -4.90
C SER A 93 10.13 24.68 -6.30
N GLY A 94 9.07 23.96 -6.63
CA GLY A 94 8.93 23.21 -7.88
C GLY A 94 9.58 21.83 -7.88
N THR A 95 10.37 21.47 -6.85
CA THR A 95 10.96 20.13 -6.73
C THR A 95 9.88 19.05 -6.73
N ALA A 96 9.98 18.08 -7.65
CA ALA A 96 9.08 16.94 -7.71
C ALA A 96 9.38 15.94 -6.58
N VAL A 97 8.35 15.60 -5.79
CA VAL A 97 8.52 14.81 -4.57
C VAL A 97 7.42 13.76 -4.42
N VAL A 98 7.71 12.77 -3.59
CA VAL A 98 6.76 11.77 -3.07
C VAL A 98 6.85 11.73 -1.55
N VAL A 99 5.73 11.42 -0.92
CA VAL A 99 5.62 11.17 0.52
C VAL A 99 4.71 9.97 0.74
N THR A 100 5.13 9.06 1.62
CA THR A 100 4.34 7.88 2.00
C THR A 100 4.42 7.67 3.51
N GLY A 101 3.30 7.35 4.14
CA GLY A 101 3.22 7.12 5.58
C GLY A 101 3.51 8.38 6.41
N ASN A 102 4.36 8.27 7.44
CA ASN A 102 4.75 9.39 8.32
C ASN A 102 3.57 10.09 9.00
N GLY A 103 2.50 9.33 9.28
CA GLY A 103 1.30 9.85 9.92
C GLY A 103 0.32 10.54 8.98
N LEU A 104 0.61 10.64 7.67
CA LEU A 104 -0.34 11.17 6.69
C LEU A 104 -1.63 10.34 6.70
N GLY A 105 -2.77 11.03 6.67
CA GLY A 105 -4.08 10.39 6.66
C GLY A 105 -4.41 9.57 7.90
N GLU A 106 -3.62 9.71 8.98
CA GLU A 106 -3.81 9.01 10.26
C GLU A 106 -3.80 9.98 11.46
N THR A 107 -2.69 10.69 11.65
CA THR A 107 -2.45 11.63 12.75
C THR A 107 -2.27 13.06 12.27
N ARG A 108 -2.24 13.27 10.96
CA ARG A 108 -2.19 14.55 10.26
C ARG A 108 -2.93 14.45 8.94
N ASP A 109 -3.38 15.57 8.41
CA ASP A 109 -4.04 15.63 7.11
C ASP A 109 -3.16 15.02 6.01
N GLY A 110 -3.77 14.23 5.14
CA GLY A 110 -3.14 13.45 4.08
C GLY A 110 -3.36 14.02 2.69
N GLY A 111 -3.06 13.18 1.69
CA GLY A 111 -2.95 13.55 0.27
C GLY A 111 -4.29 13.76 -0.46
N PHE A 112 -5.46 13.50 0.15
CA PHE A 112 -6.75 13.76 -0.51
C PHE A 112 -7.14 15.25 -0.41
N ALA A 113 -6.21 16.09 -0.78
CA ALA A 113 -6.31 17.55 -0.76
C ALA A 113 -5.38 18.16 -1.82
N GLY A 114 -5.67 19.39 -2.26
CA GLY A 114 -4.81 20.11 -3.20
C GLY A 114 -3.42 20.46 -2.65
N PHE A 115 -3.29 20.53 -1.32
CA PHE A 115 -2.00 20.73 -0.64
C PHE A 115 -1.89 19.83 0.59
N VAL A 116 -0.65 19.49 0.96
CA VAL A 116 -0.34 18.76 2.18
C VAL A 116 0.90 19.35 2.86
N ARG A 117 0.91 19.32 4.20
CA ARG A 117 2.08 19.67 5.02
C ARG A 117 2.70 18.42 5.61
N VAL A 118 3.99 18.30 5.48
CA VAL A 118 4.73 17.13 5.97
C VAL A 118 6.08 17.53 6.55
N PRO A 119 6.63 16.76 7.49
CA PRO A 119 8.02 16.96 7.91
C PRO A 119 8.96 16.80 6.71
N ALA A 120 9.98 17.64 6.63
CA ALA A 120 10.99 17.57 5.56
C ALA A 120 11.66 16.18 5.49
N ALA A 121 11.85 15.53 6.63
CA ALA A 121 12.41 14.18 6.72
C ALA A 121 11.51 13.09 6.07
N ALA A 122 10.23 13.37 5.84
CA ALA A 122 9.31 12.45 5.16
C ALA A 122 9.35 12.57 3.64
N VAL A 123 9.94 13.64 3.11
CA VAL A 123 9.94 13.97 1.69
C VAL A 123 11.06 13.25 0.97
N ILE A 124 10.72 12.55 -0.12
CA ILE A 124 11.68 11.90 -1.01
C ILE A 124 11.59 12.57 -2.38
N PRO A 125 12.71 12.96 -3.02
CA PRO A 125 12.71 13.35 -4.42
C PRO A 125 12.09 12.24 -5.27
N ARG A 126 11.10 12.58 -6.09
CA ARG A 126 10.47 11.60 -6.99
C ARG A 126 11.47 11.19 -8.06
N PRO A 127 11.73 9.88 -8.29
CA PRO A 127 12.56 9.43 -9.39
C PRO A 127 12.09 10.03 -10.72
N ALA A 128 13.01 10.58 -11.50
CA ALA A 128 12.68 11.32 -12.72
C ALA A 128 11.96 10.47 -13.79
N THR A 129 12.18 9.16 -13.77
CA THR A 129 11.57 8.19 -14.69
C THR A 129 10.11 7.84 -14.32
N LEU A 130 9.65 8.17 -13.12
CA LEU A 130 8.25 8.01 -12.73
C LEU A 130 7.48 9.31 -12.94
N SER A 131 6.36 9.26 -13.65
CA SER A 131 5.37 10.33 -13.59
C SER A 131 4.75 10.40 -12.19
N THR A 132 4.07 11.50 -11.88
CA THR A 132 3.37 11.63 -10.59
C THR A 132 2.35 10.50 -10.37
N GLU A 133 1.57 10.18 -11.41
CA GLU A 133 0.60 9.09 -11.33
C GLU A 133 1.26 7.71 -11.23
N ALA A 134 2.34 7.46 -11.98
CA ALA A 134 3.10 6.21 -11.85
C ALA A 134 3.66 6.02 -10.44
N ALA A 135 4.17 7.10 -9.84
CA ALA A 135 4.61 7.06 -8.45
C ALA A 135 3.45 6.70 -7.50
N MET A 136 2.25 7.25 -7.70
CA MET A 136 1.09 6.94 -6.86
C MET A 136 0.45 5.59 -7.18
N ALA A 137 0.60 5.08 -8.39
CA ALA A 137 0.27 3.69 -8.72
C ALA A 137 1.15 2.70 -7.94
N CYS A 138 2.43 3.00 -7.78
CA CYS A 138 3.32 2.27 -6.87
C CYS A 138 2.95 2.54 -5.41
N GLY A 139 3.19 3.75 -4.92
CA GLY A 139 2.87 4.21 -3.57
C GLY A 139 3.33 3.26 -2.46
N THR A 140 2.66 3.34 -1.34
CA THR A 140 2.85 2.41 -0.20
C THR A 140 2.67 0.95 -0.61
N ALA A 141 1.80 0.65 -1.59
CA ALA A 141 1.59 -0.72 -2.05
C ALA A 141 2.84 -1.32 -2.71
N GLY A 142 3.52 -0.57 -3.56
CA GLY A 142 4.78 -0.98 -4.19
C GLY A 142 5.91 -1.14 -3.19
N LEU A 143 6.07 -0.17 -2.28
CA LEU A 143 7.05 -0.25 -1.19
C LEU A 143 6.83 -1.50 -0.32
N THR A 144 5.58 -1.76 0.07
CA THR A 144 5.21 -2.92 0.87
C THR A 144 5.54 -4.23 0.17
N ALA A 145 5.25 -4.32 -1.13
CA ALA A 145 5.56 -5.50 -1.93
C ALA A 145 7.07 -5.77 -2.00
N LEU A 146 7.89 -4.73 -2.23
CA LEU A 146 9.35 -4.87 -2.25
C LEU A 146 9.87 -5.36 -0.89
N ILE A 147 9.47 -4.70 0.21
CA ILE A 147 9.90 -5.05 1.56
C ILE A 147 9.51 -6.49 1.91
N ALA A 148 8.28 -6.90 1.55
CA ALA A 148 7.81 -8.25 1.79
C ALA A 148 8.62 -9.29 1.02
N CYS A 149 8.90 -9.05 -0.27
CA CYS A 149 9.68 -9.96 -1.10
C CYS A 149 11.14 -10.04 -0.63
N ASP A 150 11.76 -8.93 -0.27
CA ASP A 150 13.12 -8.89 0.31
C ASP A 150 13.18 -9.66 1.63
N ARG A 151 12.17 -9.48 2.47
CA ARG A 151 12.07 -10.19 3.75
C ARG A 151 11.95 -11.71 3.55
N LEU A 152 11.13 -12.12 2.60
CA LEU A 152 10.99 -13.53 2.24
C LEU A 152 12.28 -14.11 1.67
N ALA A 153 12.98 -13.39 0.81
CA ALA A 153 14.26 -13.82 0.24
C ALA A 153 15.33 -14.10 1.32
N MET A 154 15.27 -13.36 2.45
CA MET A 154 16.16 -13.60 3.60
C MET A 154 15.71 -14.76 4.49
N LEU A 155 14.40 -15.04 4.56
CA LEU A 155 13.82 -15.98 5.52
C LEU A 155 13.61 -17.38 4.96
N VAL A 156 13.41 -17.52 3.63
CA VAL A 156 13.17 -18.82 2.98
C VAL A 156 14.47 -19.63 2.96
N ASP A 157 14.44 -20.78 3.64
CA ASP A 157 15.62 -21.65 3.74
C ASP A 157 15.84 -22.43 2.46
N GLY A 158 16.94 -22.09 1.77
CA GLY A 158 17.36 -22.74 0.53
C GLY A 158 17.74 -24.24 0.66
N ARG A 159 18.01 -24.73 1.89
CA ARG A 159 18.31 -26.15 2.12
C ARG A 159 17.17 -27.09 1.73
N HIS A 160 15.95 -26.59 1.69
CA HIS A 160 14.75 -27.34 1.31
C HIS A 160 14.22 -26.93 -0.07
N ALA A 161 14.99 -26.15 -0.83
CA ALA A 161 14.60 -25.70 -2.17
C ALA A 161 14.34 -26.88 -3.12
N ARG A 162 13.35 -26.70 -4.01
CA ARG A 162 12.99 -27.66 -5.05
C ARG A 162 12.97 -26.95 -6.40
N PRO A 163 13.26 -27.63 -7.49
CA PRO A 163 13.26 -27.02 -8.83
C PRO A 163 11.91 -26.42 -9.25
N ASP A 164 10.81 -26.98 -8.73
CA ASP A 164 9.43 -26.64 -9.08
C ASP A 164 8.67 -25.93 -7.95
N GLU A 165 9.40 -25.34 -6.98
CA GLU A 165 8.76 -24.71 -5.81
C GLU A 165 7.90 -23.50 -6.19
N GLU A 166 6.76 -23.40 -5.56
CA GLU A 166 5.80 -22.34 -5.82
C GLU A 166 5.80 -21.30 -4.70
N TRP A 167 5.65 -20.05 -5.14
CA TRP A 167 5.46 -18.88 -4.25
C TRP A 167 4.03 -18.39 -4.40
N LEU A 168 3.36 -18.17 -3.29
CA LEU A 168 1.96 -17.77 -3.28
C LEU A 168 1.83 -16.27 -3.00
N VAL A 169 0.93 -15.61 -3.70
CA VAL A 169 0.47 -14.25 -3.37
C VAL A 169 -1.04 -14.30 -3.16
N THR A 170 -1.51 -14.07 -1.93
CA THR A 170 -2.94 -13.94 -1.64
C THR A 170 -3.41 -12.51 -1.90
N GLY A 171 -4.70 -12.33 -2.22
CA GLY A 171 -5.23 -11.02 -2.58
C GLY A 171 -4.55 -10.41 -3.81
N ALA A 172 -4.11 -11.26 -4.73
CA ALA A 172 -3.31 -10.90 -5.90
C ALA A 172 -3.95 -9.90 -6.85
N SER A 173 -5.25 -9.61 -6.73
CA SER A 173 -5.96 -8.58 -7.50
C SER A 173 -5.88 -7.16 -6.89
N GLY A 174 -5.34 -7.00 -5.69
CA GLY A 174 -5.12 -5.71 -5.04
C GLY A 174 -3.77 -5.09 -5.39
N GLY A 175 -3.57 -3.83 -5.04
CA GLY A 175 -2.35 -3.08 -5.36
C GLY A 175 -1.06 -3.76 -4.87
N VAL A 176 -1.01 -4.15 -3.58
CA VAL A 176 0.16 -4.86 -3.01
C VAL A 176 0.35 -6.22 -3.67
N GLY A 177 -0.74 -6.99 -3.84
CA GLY A 177 -0.68 -8.33 -4.42
C GLY A 177 -0.17 -8.32 -5.87
N MET A 178 -0.65 -7.42 -6.71
CA MET A 178 -0.16 -7.27 -8.10
C MET A 178 1.33 -6.90 -8.15
N MET A 179 1.77 -5.96 -7.32
CA MET A 179 3.19 -5.58 -7.24
C MET A 179 4.04 -6.76 -6.74
N ALA A 180 3.58 -7.51 -5.74
CA ALA A 180 4.29 -8.68 -5.24
C ALA A 180 4.41 -9.79 -6.30
N VAL A 181 3.37 -10.03 -7.10
CA VAL A 181 3.44 -10.94 -8.26
C VAL A 181 4.54 -10.51 -9.20
N ALA A 182 4.58 -9.23 -9.57
CA ALA A 182 5.57 -8.70 -10.50
C ALA A 182 7.01 -8.78 -9.94
N VAL A 183 7.20 -8.43 -8.67
CA VAL A 183 8.53 -8.49 -8.01
C VAL A 183 9.05 -9.93 -7.93
N LEU A 184 8.22 -10.87 -7.47
CA LEU A 184 8.59 -12.28 -7.36
C LEU A 184 8.86 -12.92 -8.73
N ALA A 185 8.03 -12.63 -9.73
CA ALA A 185 8.22 -13.10 -11.09
C ALA A 185 9.52 -12.55 -11.72
N ALA A 186 9.81 -11.26 -11.51
CA ALA A 186 11.07 -10.65 -11.95
C ALA A 186 12.30 -11.25 -11.26
N ALA A 187 12.14 -11.76 -10.04
CA ALA A 187 13.18 -12.51 -9.32
C ALA A 187 13.31 -13.99 -9.77
N GLY A 188 12.51 -14.43 -10.74
CA GLY A 188 12.56 -15.79 -11.30
C GLY A 188 11.76 -16.84 -10.53
N HIS A 189 10.92 -16.44 -9.57
CA HIS A 189 10.09 -17.38 -8.82
C HIS A 189 8.86 -17.83 -9.64
N ARG A 190 8.44 -19.08 -9.44
CA ARG A 190 7.17 -19.59 -9.95
C ARG A 190 6.03 -19.09 -9.07
N VAL A 191 5.38 -18.02 -9.49
CA VAL A 191 4.34 -17.32 -8.70
C VAL A 191 2.96 -17.91 -8.97
N VAL A 192 2.25 -18.28 -7.92
CA VAL A 192 0.82 -18.61 -7.93
C VAL A 192 0.05 -17.43 -7.34
N ALA A 193 -0.80 -16.81 -8.13
CA ALA A 193 -1.65 -15.71 -7.72
C ALA A 193 -3.00 -16.21 -7.23
N CYS A 194 -3.36 -15.90 -5.97
CA CYS A 194 -4.66 -16.25 -5.42
C CYS A 194 -5.62 -15.05 -5.45
N SER A 195 -6.73 -15.19 -6.17
CA SER A 195 -7.77 -14.14 -6.29
C SER A 195 -9.16 -14.73 -6.39
N ARG A 196 -10.16 -14.06 -5.78
CA ARG A 196 -11.58 -14.35 -5.97
C ARG A 196 -12.13 -13.83 -7.30
N LYS A 197 -11.40 -12.90 -7.94
CA LYS A 197 -11.87 -12.18 -9.13
C LYS A 197 -11.39 -12.85 -10.41
N VAL A 198 -12.33 -13.38 -11.18
CA VAL A 198 -12.05 -13.94 -12.51
C VAL A 198 -11.44 -12.87 -13.44
N SER A 199 -11.92 -11.62 -13.34
CA SER A 199 -11.40 -10.50 -14.12
C SER A 199 -9.92 -10.19 -13.89
N ALA A 200 -9.34 -10.64 -12.78
CA ALA A 200 -7.92 -10.42 -12.49
C ALA A 200 -6.98 -11.40 -13.20
N VAL A 201 -7.47 -12.52 -13.74
CA VAL A 201 -6.64 -13.59 -14.31
C VAL A 201 -5.70 -13.06 -15.38
N VAL A 202 -6.22 -12.37 -16.39
CA VAL A 202 -5.38 -11.82 -17.48
C VAL A 202 -4.32 -10.86 -16.93
N THR A 203 -4.71 -9.97 -16.04
CA THR A 203 -3.81 -8.98 -15.44
C THR A 203 -2.68 -9.62 -14.66
N VAL A 204 -2.98 -10.51 -13.72
CA VAL A 204 -1.92 -11.10 -12.88
C VAL A 204 -1.02 -12.05 -13.67
N THR A 205 -1.55 -12.72 -14.71
CA THR A 205 -0.74 -13.50 -15.64
C THR A 205 0.21 -12.60 -16.43
N SER A 206 -0.25 -11.47 -16.93
CA SER A 206 0.60 -10.48 -17.63
C SER A 206 1.66 -9.86 -16.71
N LEU A 207 1.41 -9.84 -15.40
CA LEU A 207 2.40 -9.44 -14.38
C LEU A 207 3.39 -10.54 -14.01
N GLY A 208 3.25 -11.74 -14.58
CA GLY A 208 4.20 -12.85 -14.43
C GLY A 208 3.72 -14.00 -13.54
N ALA A 209 2.44 -14.05 -13.14
CA ALA A 209 1.92 -15.23 -12.44
C ALA A 209 1.94 -16.46 -13.36
N ALA A 210 2.54 -17.55 -12.90
CA ALA A 210 2.59 -18.84 -13.59
C ALA A 210 1.26 -19.60 -13.50
N ALA A 211 0.45 -19.31 -12.46
CA ALA A 211 -0.88 -19.87 -12.29
C ALA A 211 -1.75 -18.90 -11.48
N VAL A 212 -3.06 -18.98 -11.69
CA VAL A 212 -4.06 -18.25 -10.90
C VAL A 212 -5.01 -19.25 -10.29
N VAL A 213 -5.25 -19.12 -8.99
CA VAL A 213 -6.12 -20.02 -8.21
C VAL A 213 -7.13 -19.21 -7.41
N ARG A 214 -8.24 -19.84 -7.05
CA ARG A 214 -9.21 -19.28 -6.11
C ARG A 214 -8.86 -19.68 -4.67
N PRO A 215 -9.34 -18.95 -3.65
CA PRO A 215 -9.09 -19.32 -2.25
C PRO A 215 -9.54 -20.75 -1.91
N ASP A 216 -10.68 -21.20 -2.44
CA ASP A 216 -11.21 -22.54 -2.23
C ASP A 216 -10.34 -23.66 -2.82
N GLU A 217 -9.46 -23.35 -3.76
CA GLU A 217 -8.49 -24.30 -4.33
C GLU A 217 -7.22 -24.48 -3.48
N ILE A 218 -6.97 -23.58 -2.54
CA ILE A 218 -5.81 -23.64 -1.63
C ILE A 218 -6.18 -24.05 -0.20
N ILE A 219 -7.45 -23.94 0.16
CA ILE A 219 -7.98 -24.39 1.45
C ILE A 219 -8.14 -25.91 1.42
N ASP A 220 -7.48 -26.60 2.34
CA ASP A 220 -7.65 -28.04 2.52
C ASP A 220 -8.72 -28.29 3.60
N PRO A 221 -9.84 -28.94 3.28
CA PRO A 221 -10.95 -29.13 4.22
C PRO A 221 -10.65 -30.13 5.35
N THR A 222 -9.50 -30.80 5.30
CA THR A 222 -9.16 -31.77 6.35
C THR A 222 -8.82 -31.08 7.68
N PRO A 223 -9.17 -31.68 8.83
CA PRO A 223 -8.89 -31.09 10.14
C PRO A 223 -7.43 -31.23 10.58
N LYS A 224 -6.51 -31.59 9.65
CA LYS A 224 -5.09 -31.78 9.95
C LYS A 224 -4.40 -30.44 10.20
N SER A 225 -3.58 -30.37 11.22
CA SER A 225 -2.75 -29.19 11.52
C SER A 225 -1.69 -28.91 10.46
N LEU A 226 -1.29 -29.90 9.67
CA LEU A 226 -0.38 -29.81 8.54
C LEU A 226 -0.93 -30.58 7.35
N VAL A 227 -0.82 -30.00 6.15
CA VAL A 227 -1.14 -30.64 4.88
C VAL A 227 0.12 -30.74 4.02
N LYS A 228 0.05 -31.23 2.78
CA LYS A 228 1.21 -31.31 1.91
C LYS A 228 1.89 -29.95 1.75
N GLY A 229 3.18 -29.86 2.09
CA GLY A 229 3.96 -28.63 1.91
C GLY A 229 4.10 -28.28 0.43
N ARG A 230 3.57 -27.12 0.07
CA ARG A 230 3.54 -26.60 -1.31
C ARG A 230 4.32 -25.30 -1.44
N TRP A 231 4.05 -24.34 -0.58
CA TRP A 231 4.53 -22.96 -0.69
C TRP A 231 5.92 -22.78 -0.09
N ALA A 232 6.86 -22.25 -0.87
CA ALA A 232 8.19 -21.87 -0.39
C ALA A 232 8.14 -20.52 0.34
N GLY A 233 7.56 -19.54 -0.32
CA GLY A 233 7.33 -18.20 0.21
C GLY A 233 5.91 -17.75 -0.04
N VAL A 234 5.35 -16.95 0.85
CA VAL A 234 4.00 -16.42 0.72
C VAL A 234 3.97 -14.93 1.02
N VAL A 235 3.40 -14.15 0.12
CA VAL A 235 2.99 -12.76 0.40
C VAL A 235 1.50 -12.78 0.70
N ASP A 236 1.14 -12.56 1.96
CA ASP A 236 -0.27 -12.57 2.38
C ASP A 236 -0.81 -11.17 2.60
N THR A 237 -1.81 -10.80 1.79
CA THR A 237 -2.53 -9.52 1.91
C THR A 237 -3.96 -9.67 2.43
N VAL A 238 -4.35 -10.88 2.82
CA VAL A 238 -5.73 -11.20 3.18
C VAL A 238 -5.91 -11.43 4.67
N GLY A 239 -5.00 -12.16 5.31
CA GLY A 239 -5.13 -12.51 6.72
C GLY A 239 -6.23 -13.53 7.01
N GLY A 240 -6.66 -13.58 8.26
CA GLY A 240 -7.80 -14.36 8.72
C GLY A 240 -7.71 -15.87 8.45
N PRO A 241 -8.85 -16.53 8.18
CA PRO A 241 -8.88 -17.98 7.94
C PRO A 241 -8.01 -18.42 6.76
N LEU A 242 -7.89 -17.62 5.70
CA LEU A 242 -7.06 -17.96 4.55
C LEU A 242 -5.58 -18.06 4.94
N LEU A 243 -5.07 -17.11 5.72
CA LEU A 243 -3.69 -17.16 6.23
C LEU A 243 -3.47 -18.39 7.11
N ALA A 244 -4.43 -18.75 7.96
CA ALA A 244 -4.35 -19.94 8.80
C ALA A 244 -4.21 -21.23 7.95
N ASP A 245 -4.98 -21.35 6.87
CA ASP A 245 -4.89 -22.50 5.96
C ASP A 245 -3.59 -22.50 5.14
N VAL A 246 -3.15 -21.35 4.68
CA VAL A 246 -1.89 -21.19 3.96
C VAL A 246 -0.70 -21.67 4.81
N LEU A 247 -0.66 -21.30 6.10
CA LEU A 247 0.41 -21.71 7.01
C LEU A 247 0.53 -23.24 7.13
N ARG A 248 -0.58 -23.99 7.06
CA ARG A 248 -0.59 -25.46 7.08
C ARG A 248 0.08 -26.07 5.86
N ALA A 249 0.09 -25.34 4.74
CA ALA A 249 0.61 -25.77 3.43
C ALA A 249 1.99 -25.20 3.10
N VAL A 250 2.61 -24.42 3.97
CA VAL A 250 4.00 -23.97 3.79
C VAL A 250 4.96 -25.15 3.94
N ARG A 251 5.95 -25.26 3.04
CA ARG A 251 6.96 -26.31 3.10
C ARG A 251 7.94 -26.13 4.28
N PRO A 252 8.72 -27.16 4.64
CA PRO A 252 9.80 -26.99 5.62
C PRO A 252 10.76 -25.83 5.24
N GLY A 253 11.06 -24.98 6.22
CA GLY A 253 11.91 -23.79 6.05
C GLY A 253 11.31 -22.70 5.18
N GLY A 254 10.02 -22.76 4.86
CA GLY A 254 9.35 -21.72 4.14
C GLY A 254 8.96 -20.52 5.04
N ALA A 255 8.53 -19.43 4.41
CA ALA A 255 8.18 -18.21 5.13
C ALA A 255 6.92 -17.53 4.58
N VAL A 256 6.22 -16.81 5.44
CA VAL A 256 5.04 -16.00 5.11
C VAL A 256 5.28 -14.56 5.53
N ALA A 257 5.11 -13.62 4.62
CA ALA A 257 5.05 -12.19 4.89
C ALA A 257 3.58 -11.77 5.07
N ALA A 258 3.18 -11.48 6.30
CA ALA A 258 1.84 -11.02 6.65
C ALA A 258 1.75 -9.49 6.53
N ILE A 259 0.83 -9.02 5.67
CA ILE A 259 0.72 -7.60 5.31
C ILE A 259 -0.67 -7.08 5.60
N GLY A 260 -1.71 -7.81 5.19
CA GLY A 260 -3.08 -7.33 5.17
C GLY A 260 -4.03 -8.15 6.02
N MET A 261 -5.22 -7.56 6.23
CA MET A 261 -6.29 -8.15 7.03
C MET A 261 -7.66 -8.02 6.35
N ALA A 262 -7.68 -7.99 5.02
CA ALA A 262 -8.93 -7.85 4.27
C ALA A 262 -9.93 -9.00 4.47
N GLY A 263 -9.46 -10.17 4.90
CA GLY A 263 -10.27 -11.33 5.27
C GLY A 263 -10.46 -11.51 6.78
N GLY A 264 -9.88 -10.62 7.59
CA GLY A 264 -9.94 -10.62 9.05
C GLY A 264 -8.58 -10.40 9.70
N ALA A 265 -8.61 -9.89 10.93
CA ALA A 265 -7.40 -9.63 11.74
C ALA A 265 -6.99 -10.84 12.60
N ASP A 266 -7.95 -11.72 12.92
CA ASP A 266 -7.71 -12.87 13.80
C ASP A 266 -7.01 -13.98 13.04
N LEU A 267 -6.02 -14.61 13.68
CA LEU A 267 -5.27 -15.74 13.13
C LEU A 267 -5.44 -16.96 14.04
N LEU A 268 -6.41 -17.80 13.72
CA LEU A 268 -6.63 -19.05 14.43
C LEU A 268 -5.80 -20.17 13.80
N THR A 269 -4.63 -20.47 14.37
CA THR A 269 -3.71 -21.49 13.88
C THR A 269 -3.10 -22.30 15.03
N SER A 270 -2.37 -23.37 14.71
CA SER A 270 -1.61 -24.16 15.67
C SER A 270 -0.12 -23.87 15.58
N VAL A 271 0.66 -24.32 16.55
CA VAL A 271 2.12 -24.19 16.53
C VAL A 271 2.82 -25.17 15.59
N HIS A 272 2.12 -26.14 15.02
CA HIS A 272 2.71 -27.22 14.21
C HIS A 272 3.50 -26.74 12.98
N PRO A 273 3.04 -25.77 12.18
CA PRO A 273 3.85 -25.23 11.08
C PRO A 273 5.21 -24.72 11.55
N PHE A 274 5.23 -24.07 12.68
CA PHE A 274 6.43 -23.42 13.23
C PHE A 274 7.42 -24.45 13.80
N ILE A 275 6.96 -25.34 14.68
CA ILE A 275 7.87 -26.29 15.36
C ILE A 275 8.25 -27.51 14.52
N LEU A 276 7.37 -27.99 13.60
CA LEU A 276 7.61 -29.20 12.83
C LEU A 276 8.20 -28.93 11.44
N ARG A 277 8.03 -27.70 10.92
CA ARG A 277 8.55 -27.31 9.60
C ARG A 277 9.46 -26.09 9.63
N GLY A 278 9.66 -25.46 10.77
CA GLY A 278 10.45 -24.23 10.88
C GLY A 278 9.90 -23.09 10.03
N VAL A 279 8.58 -23.02 9.84
CA VAL A 279 7.93 -21.94 9.10
C VAL A 279 8.12 -20.63 9.85
N THR A 280 8.45 -19.57 9.13
CA THR A 280 8.51 -18.21 9.69
C THR A 280 7.29 -17.42 9.24
N LEU A 281 6.58 -16.80 10.17
CA LEU A 281 5.56 -15.78 9.91
C LEU A 281 6.13 -14.41 10.27
N ALA A 282 6.33 -13.56 9.29
CA ALA A 282 6.90 -12.23 9.44
C ALA A 282 5.88 -11.15 9.14
N GLY A 283 5.64 -10.24 10.09
CA GLY A 283 4.87 -9.02 9.85
C GLY A 283 5.66 -8.02 9.00
N ILE A 284 4.97 -7.32 8.12
CA ILE A 284 5.56 -6.28 7.25
C ILE A 284 4.89 -4.95 7.56
N ASP A 285 5.66 -4.04 8.14
CA ASP A 285 5.25 -2.64 8.36
C ASP A 285 6.04 -1.71 7.43
N ALA A 286 5.42 -1.32 6.33
CA ALA A 286 6.04 -0.40 5.37
C ALA A 286 6.06 1.06 5.86
N ALA A 287 5.33 1.39 6.93
CA ALA A 287 5.40 2.71 7.55
C ALA A 287 6.67 2.88 8.40
N ALA A 288 7.22 1.76 8.89
CA ALA A 288 8.40 1.73 9.77
C ALA A 288 9.75 1.73 9.02
N ILE A 289 9.81 2.22 7.76
CA ILE A 289 11.09 2.37 7.04
C ILE A 289 11.93 3.43 7.76
N PRO A 290 13.08 3.05 8.33
CA PRO A 290 13.73 3.88 9.35
C PRO A 290 14.43 5.12 8.79
N THR A 291 14.95 5.06 7.57
CA THR A 291 15.74 6.16 7.01
C THR A 291 15.23 6.68 5.67
N GLN A 292 15.52 7.95 5.39
CA GLN A 292 15.23 8.58 4.11
C GLN A 292 16.00 7.91 2.95
N ALA A 293 17.23 7.47 3.21
CA ALA A 293 18.06 6.79 2.22
C ALA A 293 17.46 5.42 1.81
N GLU A 294 16.97 4.63 2.78
CA GLU A 294 16.29 3.36 2.48
C GLU A 294 15.00 3.57 1.70
N ARG A 295 14.23 4.61 2.04
CA ARG A 295 13.03 4.98 1.26
C ARG A 295 13.39 5.35 -0.18
N ALA A 296 14.42 6.17 -0.37
CA ALA A 296 14.88 6.57 -1.71
C ALA A 296 15.30 5.35 -2.54
N ALA A 297 16.09 4.44 -1.97
CA ALA A 297 16.52 3.21 -2.65
C ALA A 297 15.33 2.31 -3.07
N LEU A 298 14.28 2.23 -2.25
CA LEU A 298 13.06 1.50 -2.62
C LEU A 298 12.32 2.20 -3.76
N TRP A 299 12.26 3.52 -3.76
CA TRP A 299 11.66 4.29 -4.86
C TRP A 299 12.42 4.13 -6.17
N ASP A 300 13.75 4.08 -6.14
CA ASP A 300 14.57 3.81 -7.33
C ASP A 300 14.26 2.41 -7.90
N ARG A 301 14.14 1.39 -7.05
CA ARG A 301 13.75 0.03 -7.48
C ARG A 301 12.34 -0.02 -8.08
N LEU A 302 11.39 0.76 -7.55
CA LEU A 302 10.06 0.88 -8.15
C LEU A 302 10.13 1.57 -9.52
N ALA A 303 10.99 2.55 -9.66
CA ALA A 303 11.22 3.24 -10.93
C ALA A 303 11.79 2.30 -12.01
N ASP A 304 12.66 1.38 -11.63
CA ASP A 304 13.20 0.34 -12.53
C ASP A 304 12.17 -0.75 -12.87
N LEU A 305 11.27 -1.07 -11.93
CA LEU A 305 10.23 -2.08 -12.13
C LEU A 305 9.06 -1.57 -12.98
N TRP A 306 8.64 -0.32 -12.75
CA TRP A 306 7.40 0.23 -13.30
C TRP A 306 7.25 0.10 -14.82
N PRO A 307 8.27 0.39 -15.66
CA PRO A 307 8.15 0.23 -17.11
C PRO A 307 7.77 -1.17 -17.57
N ARG A 308 8.11 -2.19 -16.79
CA ARG A 308 7.82 -3.60 -17.11
C ARG A 308 6.38 -4.00 -16.79
N VAL A 309 5.73 -3.30 -15.86
CA VAL A 309 4.41 -3.67 -15.35
C VAL A 309 3.31 -2.68 -15.73
N ALA A 310 3.68 -1.46 -16.09
CA ALA A 310 2.75 -0.34 -16.32
C ALA A 310 1.60 -0.68 -17.29
N ALA A 311 1.90 -1.37 -18.38
CA ALA A 311 0.90 -1.72 -19.40
C ALA A 311 -0.18 -2.71 -18.89
N ALA A 312 0.17 -3.54 -17.90
CA ALA A 312 -0.73 -4.54 -17.34
C ALA A 312 -1.35 -4.11 -16.00
N PHE A 313 -0.84 -3.01 -15.39
CA PHE A 313 -1.21 -2.63 -14.04
C PHE A 313 -2.44 -1.70 -14.05
N PRO A 314 -3.62 -2.13 -13.55
CA PRO A 314 -4.83 -1.32 -13.61
C PRO A 314 -4.74 -0.12 -12.65
N VAL A 315 -4.95 1.06 -13.18
CA VAL A 315 -5.02 2.32 -12.44
C VAL A 315 -6.34 3.01 -12.74
N THR A 316 -7.07 3.39 -11.70
CA THR A 316 -8.31 4.17 -11.80
C THR A 316 -8.08 5.57 -11.26
N ARG A 317 -8.26 6.59 -12.09
CA ARG A 317 -8.26 7.99 -11.65
C ARG A 317 -9.57 8.32 -10.96
N LEU A 318 -9.50 9.02 -9.84
CA LEU A 318 -10.60 9.39 -8.97
C LEU A 318 -10.56 10.91 -8.74
N ALA A 319 -11.70 11.57 -8.83
CA ALA A 319 -11.86 12.90 -8.27
C ALA A 319 -12.04 12.82 -6.74
N LEU A 320 -11.96 13.96 -6.05
CA LEU A 320 -12.24 14.01 -4.61
C LEU A 320 -13.65 13.49 -4.29
N ASP A 321 -14.63 13.78 -5.14
CA ASP A 321 -16.02 13.34 -4.97
C ASP A 321 -16.18 11.81 -5.04
N ASP A 322 -15.26 11.10 -5.68
CA ASP A 322 -15.28 9.63 -5.81
C ASP A 322 -14.74 8.90 -4.57
N VAL A 323 -14.05 9.60 -3.66
CA VAL A 323 -13.30 8.99 -2.53
C VAL A 323 -14.21 8.13 -1.65
N GLY A 324 -15.38 8.63 -1.26
CA GLY A 324 -16.30 7.88 -0.40
C GLY A 324 -16.81 6.60 -1.05
N GLY A 325 -17.26 6.69 -2.31
CA GLY A 325 -17.74 5.53 -3.07
C GLY A 325 -16.64 4.51 -3.33
N TRP A 326 -15.42 4.97 -3.64
CA TRP A 326 -14.28 4.07 -3.83
C TRP A 326 -13.89 3.36 -2.53
N ALA A 327 -13.90 4.06 -1.40
CA ALA A 327 -13.62 3.48 -0.08
C ALA A 327 -14.58 2.32 0.23
N GLN A 328 -15.88 2.52 0.05
CA GLN A 328 -16.89 1.49 0.28
C GLN A 328 -16.67 0.27 -0.62
N ARG A 329 -16.44 0.46 -1.91
CA ARG A 329 -16.15 -0.62 -2.87
C ARG A 329 -14.86 -1.36 -2.53
N MET A 330 -13.83 -0.65 -2.06
CA MET A 330 -12.57 -1.26 -1.64
C MET A 330 -12.76 -2.15 -0.42
N LEU A 331 -13.48 -1.69 0.61
CA LEU A 331 -13.79 -2.46 1.80
C LEU A 331 -14.68 -3.68 1.49
N ALA A 332 -15.60 -3.56 0.52
CA ALA A 332 -16.37 -4.69 -0.01
C ALA A 332 -15.53 -5.67 -0.84
N GLY A 333 -14.27 -5.33 -1.14
CA GLY A 333 -13.39 -6.14 -1.97
C GLY A 333 -13.72 -6.11 -3.45
N GLU A 334 -14.39 -5.08 -3.94
CA GLU A 334 -14.84 -4.94 -5.34
C GLU A 334 -13.83 -4.26 -6.26
N THR A 335 -12.86 -3.52 -5.69
CA THR A 335 -11.85 -2.81 -6.48
C THR A 335 -10.70 -3.73 -6.94
N MET A 336 -10.05 -3.40 -8.05
CA MET A 336 -8.90 -4.10 -8.61
C MET A 336 -7.78 -3.09 -8.91
N GLY A 337 -6.52 -3.48 -8.69
CA GLY A 337 -5.38 -2.59 -8.93
C GLY A 337 -5.31 -1.42 -7.94
N ARG A 338 -5.12 -0.20 -8.47
CA ARG A 338 -4.93 1.02 -7.67
C ARG A 338 -5.92 2.12 -8.04
N GLY A 339 -6.47 2.78 -7.03
CA GLY A 339 -7.07 4.10 -7.17
C GLY A 339 -6.01 5.19 -7.01
N ILE A 340 -6.12 6.25 -7.79
CA ILE A 340 -5.31 7.47 -7.67
C ILE A 340 -6.28 8.65 -7.61
N VAL A 341 -6.25 9.38 -6.51
CA VAL A 341 -7.03 10.62 -6.35
C VAL A 341 -6.24 11.76 -6.97
N ILE A 342 -6.90 12.52 -7.84
CA ILE A 342 -6.39 13.75 -8.44
C ILE A 342 -7.14 14.90 -7.77
N PRO A 343 -6.56 15.53 -6.75
CA PRO A 343 -7.17 16.68 -6.08
C PRO A 343 -6.96 17.92 -6.95
N GLU A 344 -8.05 18.51 -7.43
CA GLU A 344 -8.02 19.77 -8.18
C GLU A 344 -8.25 20.98 -7.26
#